data_9240d71121c0ddff87952909a06cdbf6
#
_entry.id   9240d71121c0ddff87952909a06cdbf6
#
_cell.length_a   1.000
_cell.length_b   1.000
_cell.length_c   1.000
_cell.angle_alpha   90.00
_cell.angle_beta   90.00
_cell.angle_gamma   90.00
#
_symmetry.space_group_name_H-M   'P 1'
#
loop_
_entity.id
_entity.type
_entity.pdbx_description
1 polymer ?
#
loop_
_entity_poly.entity_id
_entity_poly.type
_entity_poly.pdbx_seq_one_letter_code
_entity_poly.pdbx_strand_id
1 'polypeptide(L)'
;LNWSIAISKCVEICYALYLTSAINEGKASLKQITEKFGEAFNVDLSEYAQSMKYIKKRKRDGLFLTEMTNTLFQFISNGNQ
;
A
#
# COMPACT_ATOMS: atom_id res chain seq x y z
N LEU A 1 -4.16 8.42 -13.27
CA LEU A 1 -4.59 7.09 -12.78
C LEU A 1 -5.59 7.26 -11.64
N ASN A 2 -6.52 6.34 -11.56
CA ASN A 2 -7.52 6.34 -10.49
C ASN A 2 -7.39 5.08 -9.64
N TRP A 3 -7.42 5.25 -8.32
CA TRP A 3 -7.45 4.11 -7.42
C TRP A 3 -8.83 3.48 -7.44
N SER A 4 -8.92 2.17 -7.68
CA SER A 4 -10.19 1.49 -7.96
C SER A 4 -10.73 0.63 -6.83
N ILE A 5 -9.94 0.40 -5.78
CA ILE A 5 -10.33 -0.49 -4.69
C ILE A 5 -10.28 0.26 -3.35
N ALA A 6 -10.55 -0.42 -2.26
CA ALA A 6 -10.65 0.23 -0.95
C ALA A 6 -9.45 1.11 -0.64
N ILE A 7 -9.71 2.30 -0.09
CA ILE A 7 -8.65 3.25 0.26
C ILE A 7 -7.66 2.64 1.24
N SER A 8 -8.13 1.81 2.17
CA SER A 8 -7.26 1.16 3.14
C SER A 8 -6.18 0.31 2.50
N LYS A 9 -6.44 -0.25 1.32
CA LYS A 9 -5.45 -1.04 0.59
C LYS A 9 -4.31 -0.16 0.06
N CYS A 10 -4.64 1.04 -0.37
CA CYS A 10 -3.62 2.01 -0.79
C CYS A 10 -2.79 2.46 0.42
N VAL A 11 -3.44 2.66 1.56
CA VAL A 11 -2.76 3.04 2.80
C VAL A 11 -1.77 1.97 3.24
N GLU A 12 -2.12 0.68 3.11
CA GLU A 12 -1.18 -0.41 3.41
C GLU A 12 0.11 -0.27 2.61
N ILE A 13 -0.02 -0.01 1.31
CA ILE A 13 1.13 0.12 0.43
C ILE A 13 2.01 1.29 0.87
N CYS A 14 1.40 2.44 1.17
CA CYS A 14 2.15 3.62 1.60
C CYS A 14 2.93 3.37 2.89
N TYR A 15 2.31 2.72 3.87
CA TYR A 15 2.99 2.37 5.11
C TYR A 15 4.12 1.39 4.88
N ALA A 16 3.90 0.39 4.03
CA ALA A 16 4.94 -0.61 3.73
C ALA A 16 6.15 0.05 3.08
N LEU A 17 5.92 0.97 2.14
CA LEU A 17 7.01 1.72 1.50
C LEU A 17 7.76 2.59 2.52
N TYR A 18 7.03 3.23 3.40
CA TYR A 18 7.63 4.06 4.44
C TYR A 18 8.49 3.23 5.40
N LEU A 19 7.93 2.14 5.90
CA LEU A 19 8.60 1.30 6.90
C LEU A 19 9.80 0.55 6.34
N THR A 20 9.79 0.24 5.04
CA THR A 20 10.90 -0.45 4.40
C THR A 20 11.95 0.51 3.87
N SER A 21 11.79 1.80 4.10
CA SER A 21 12.73 2.84 3.62
C SER A 21 12.91 2.80 2.10
N ALA A 22 11.85 2.44 1.37
CA ALA A 22 11.92 2.20 -0.06
C ALA A 22 11.99 3.48 -0.89
N ILE A 23 11.72 4.63 -0.29
CA ILE A 23 11.65 5.91 -1.01
C ILE A 23 12.65 6.89 -0.41
N ASN A 24 13.44 7.53 -1.29
CA ASN A 24 14.43 8.55 -0.92
C ASN A 24 15.35 8.07 0.21
N GLU A 25 15.76 6.81 0.15
CA GLU A 25 16.69 6.21 1.10
C GLU A 25 16.15 6.30 2.54
N GLY A 26 14.83 6.22 2.70
CA GLY A 26 14.18 6.29 4.00
C GLY A 26 13.93 7.70 4.51
N LYS A 27 14.24 8.71 3.71
CA LYS A 27 14.12 10.11 4.15
C LYS A 27 12.75 10.71 3.87
N ALA A 28 11.92 10.06 3.04
CA ALA A 28 10.57 10.55 2.78
C ALA A 28 9.68 10.26 3.99
N SER A 29 8.89 11.26 4.40
CA SER A 29 7.93 11.07 5.49
C SER A 29 6.71 10.32 5.00
N LEU A 30 5.97 9.71 5.92
CA LEU A 30 4.71 9.06 5.60
C LEU A 30 3.73 10.05 4.97
N LYS A 31 3.71 11.28 5.47
CA LYS A 31 2.86 12.33 4.92
C LYS A 31 3.21 12.61 3.45
N GLN A 32 4.49 12.72 3.13
CA GLN A 32 4.94 12.94 1.76
C GLN A 32 4.53 11.78 0.84
N ILE A 33 4.72 10.55 1.31
CA ILE A 33 4.40 9.36 0.52
C ILE A 33 2.90 9.31 0.25
N THR A 34 2.06 9.51 1.27
CA THR A 34 0.61 9.46 1.09
C THR A 34 0.11 10.60 0.21
N GLU A 35 0.67 11.79 0.34
CA GLU A 35 0.29 12.92 -0.51
C GLU A 35 0.59 12.63 -1.99
N LYS A 36 1.78 12.12 -2.28
CA LYS A 36 2.18 11.85 -3.66
C LYS A 36 1.40 10.67 -4.25
N PHE A 37 1.16 9.63 -3.47
CA PHE A 37 0.31 8.53 -3.92
C PHE A 37 -1.11 9.00 -4.19
N GLY A 38 -1.66 9.85 -3.31
CA GLY A 38 -2.99 10.40 -3.51
C GLY A 38 -3.09 11.20 -4.80
N GLU A 39 -2.08 12.01 -5.09
CA GLU A 39 -2.02 12.78 -6.34
C GLU A 39 -1.93 11.85 -7.55
N ALA A 40 -1.04 10.88 -7.50
CA ALA A 40 -0.79 9.98 -8.62
C ALA A 40 -2.01 9.12 -8.96
N PHE A 41 -2.75 8.69 -7.95
CA PHE A 41 -3.88 7.76 -8.14
C PHE A 41 -5.24 8.41 -7.91
N ASN A 42 -5.26 9.74 -7.81
CA ASN A 42 -6.50 10.51 -7.68
C ASN A 42 -7.37 9.98 -6.52
N VAL A 43 -6.78 9.84 -5.35
CA VAL A 43 -7.46 9.36 -4.15
C VAL A 43 -7.01 10.18 -2.95
N ASP A 44 -7.94 10.44 -2.04
CA ASP A 44 -7.65 11.19 -0.81
C ASP A 44 -7.17 10.23 0.27
N LEU A 45 -5.89 10.34 0.62
CA LEU A 45 -5.27 9.51 1.66
C LEU A 45 -5.01 10.29 2.95
N SER A 46 -5.67 11.45 3.13
CA SER A 46 -5.43 12.30 4.31
C SER A 46 -5.77 11.62 5.63
N GLU A 47 -6.69 10.64 5.61
CA GLU A 47 -7.11 9.90 6.80
C GLU A 47 -6.32 8.60 6.99
N TYR A 48 -5.06 8.57 6.56
CA TYR A 48 -4.26 7.35 6.60
C TYR A 48 -4.06 6.78 8.01
N ALA A 49 -3.92 7.65 9.01
CA ALA A 49 -3.77 7.19 10.40
C ALA A 49 -5.01 6.47 10.89
N GLN A 50 -6.19 6.97 10.52
CA GLN A 50 -7.47 6.35 10.88
C GLN A 50 -7.62 5.00 10.19
N SER A 51 -7.28 4.94 8.90
CA SER A 51 -7.29 3.68 8.15
C SER A 51 -6.39 2.64 8.79
N MET A 52 -5.21 3.05 9.24
CA MET A 52 -4.26 2.13 9.87
C MET A 52 -4.81 1.49 11.14
N LYS A 53 -5.65 2.20 11.89
CA LYS A 53 -6.28 1.63 13.09
C LYS A 53 -7.10 0.38 12.75
N TYR A 54 -7.77 0.38 11.61
CA TYR A 54 -8.55 -0.78 11.15
C TYR A 54 -7.63 -1.85 10.56
N ILE A 55 -6.63 -1.44 9.82
CA ILE A 55 -5.67 -2.38 9.19
C ILE A 55 -4.95 -3.21 10.25
N LYS A 56 -4.56 -2.58 11.37
CA LYS A 56 -3.85 -3.27 12.47
C LYS A 56 -4.63 -4.43 13.07
N LYS A 57 -5.95 -4.45 12.90
CA LYS A 57 -6.80 -5.52 13.41
C LYS A 57 -6.84 -6.74 12.51
N ARG A 58 -6.30 -6.63 11.30
CA ARG A 58 -6.31 -7.72 10.32
C ARG A 58 -5.17 -8.69 10.58
N LYS A 59 -5.43 -9.96 10.32
CA LYS A 59 -4.36 -10.98 10.32
C LYS A 59 -3.58 -10.86 9.02
N ARG A 60 -2.39 -11.43 9.00
CA ARG A 60 -1.48 -11.33 7.85
C ARG A 60 -2.14 -11.73 6.54
N ASP A 61 -2.92 -12.81 6.54
CA ASP A 61 -3.58 -13.30 5.32
C ASP A 61 -4.73 -12.39 4.87
N GLY A 62 -5.19 -11.49 5.73
CA GLY A 62 -6.22 -10.51 5.38
C GLY A 62 -5.68 -9.20 4.87
N LEU A 63 -4.36 -9.03 4.78
CA LEU A 63 -3.75 -7.81 4.27
C LEU A 63 -3.71 -7.81 2.75
N PHE A 64 -3.87 -6.62 2.16
CA PHE A 64 -3.78 -6.46 0.71
C PHE A 64 -2.38 -6.82 0.20
N LEU A 65 -1.34 -6.51 0.97
CA LEU A 65 0.02 -6.84 0.59
C LEU A 65 0.22 -8.36 0.48
N THR A 66 -0.47 -9.13 1.31
CA THR A 66 -0.44 -10.59 1.21
C THR A 66 -1.13 -11.04 -0.07
N GLU A 67 -2.27 -10.44 -0.40
CA GLU A 67 -2.98 -10.71 -1.66
C GLU A 67 -2.08 -10.40 -2.86
N MET A 68 -1.41 -9.26 -2.84
CA MET A 68 -0.49 -8.87 -3.91
C MET A 68 0.65 -9.87 -4.05
N THR A 69 1.24 -10.27 -2.92
CA THR A 69 2.32 -11.25 -2.91
C THR A 69 1.87 -12.56 -3.53
N ASN A 70 0.72 -13.07 -3.12
CA ASN A 70 0.20 -14.34 -3.62
C ASN A 70 -0.11 -14.26 -5.12
N THR A 71 -0.70 -13.16 -5.56
CA THR A 71 -1.04 -12.97 -6.97
C THR A 71 0.22 -12.90 -7.83
N LEU A 72 1.20 -12.12 -7.38
CA LEU A 72 2.48 -12.01 -8.10
C LEU A 72 3.21 -13.36 -8.13
N PHE A 73 3.22 -14.07 -7.01
CA PHE A 73 3.88 -15.37 -6.91
C PHE A 73 3.25 -16.39 -7.85
N GLN A 74 1.93 -16.40 -7.96
CA GLN A 74 1.24 -17.26 -8.90
C GLN A 74 1.67 -16.99 -10.34
N PHE A 75 1.74 -15.72 -10.72
CA PHE A 75 2.17 -15.31 -12.03
C PHE A 75 3.59 -15.83 -12.32
N ILE A 76 4.50 -15.62 -11.37
CA ILE A 76 5.88 -16.06 -11.51
C ILE A 76 5.97 -17.59 -11.59
N SER A 77 5.25 -18.28 -10.73
CA SER A 77 5.31 -19.76 -10.63
C SER A 77 4.69 -20.45 -11.83
N ASN A 78 3.71 -19.82 -12.48
CA ASN A 78 3.06 -20.40 -13.65
C ASN A 78 3.83 -20.12 -14.94
N GLY A 79 4.94 -19.42 -14.86
CA GLY A 79 5.74 -19.10 -16.03
C GLY A 79 5.07 -18.17 -17.03
N ASN A 80 4.09 -17.40 -16.61
CA ASN A 80 3.40 -16.42 -17.44
C ASN A 80 4.21 -15.13 -17.45
N GLN A 81 5.02 -14.99 -18.44
CA GLN A 81 5.84 -13.79 -18.62
C GLN A 81 5.24 -12.83 -19.61
#